data_da47974d71ce267633f452f13365d4df
#
_entry.id   da47974d71ce267633f452f13365d4df
#
_cell.length_a   1.000
_cell.length_b   1.000
_cell.length_c   1.000
_cell.angle_alpha   90.00
_cell.angle_beta   90.00
_cell.angle_gamma   90.00
#
_symmetry.space_group_name_H-M   'P 1'
#
loop_
_entity.id
_entity.type
_entity.pdbx_description
1 polymer ?
#
loop_
_entity_poly.entity_id
_entity_poly.type
_entity_poly.pdbx_seq_one_letter_code
_entity_poly.pdbx_strand_id
1 'polypeptide(L)'
;IMEFSLESCTLCPHKCLVNRKKAFGKCKASDKIRVSRAALHFFEEPCISGKYDDKKDNNRGSGTVFFSNCNLKCVFCQNYKISHEGYGVEVSIEDLSKIFLKLQENGAYNINLVSPTIYWLQIKEAIKLAKKEGLAIPIIYNTSGYENKETIESLDGYVDVYLPDFKYFDSEVAKKYSKVDNYFEYASQSIKKMYEQVGNPIFDNNGIIKRGLIIRHLILPNNIAQTRKVLSWIKDNLGNKVYVSIMAQYFPAGCAKRYS
;
A
#
# COMPACT_ATOMS: atom_id res chain seq x y z
N ILE A 1 2.03 -13.97 20.51
CA ILE A 1 1.56 -12.86 19.63
C ILE A 1 2.58 -11.75 19.81
N MET A 2 3.24 -11.33 18.72
CA MET A 2 4.20 -10.21 18.80
C MET A 2 3.41 -8.93 19.07
N GLU A 3 3.72 -8.25 20.18
CA GLU A 3 3.09 -6.98 20.53
C GLU A 3 3.82 -5.85 19.79
N PHE A 4 3.13 -5.17 18.88
CA PHE A 4 3.68 -4.02 18.17
C PHE A 4 3.53 -2.77 19.02
N SER A 5 4.60 -1.97 19.09
CA SER A 5 4.64 -0.73 19.87
C SER A 5 5.30 0.41 19.07
N LEU A 6 4.84 1.62 19.29
CA LEU A 6 5.52 2.83 18.79
C LEU A 6 6.67 3.27 19.70
N GLU A 7 6.79 2.68 20.89
CA GLU A 7 7.89 2.96 21.84
C GLU A 7 9.15 2.15 21.53
N SER A 8 9.00 1.02 20.81
CA SER A 8 10.09 0.22 20.24
C SER A 8 9.66 -0.30 18.88
N CYS A 9 9.76 0.56 17.86
CA CYS A 9 9.13 0.35 16.58
C CYS A 9 9.69 -0.83 15.77
N THR A 10 8.84 -1.83 15.52
CA THR A 10 9.12 -3.01 14.68
C THR A 10 8.10 -3.20 13.55
N LEU A 11 7.33 -2.18 13.19
CA LEU A 11 6.20 -2.25 12.24
C LEU A 11 6.60 -2.66 10.81
N CYS A 12 7.84 -2.50 10.43
CA CYS A 12 8.32 -2.85 9.09
C CYS A 12 9.69 -3.55 9.17
N PRO A 13 10.20 -4.11 8.04
CA PRO A 13 11.46 -4.87 8.03
C PRO A 13 12.69 -4.12 8.54
N HIS A 14 12.65 -2.79 8.62
CA HIS A 14 13.75 -2.03 9.22
C HIS A 14 13.95 -2.27 10.71
N LYS A 15 12.90 -2.67 11.44
CA LYS A 15 12.94 -2.98 12.89
C LYS A 15 13.81 -1.97 13.65
N CYS A 16 13.50 -0.67 13.50
CA CYS A 16 14.37 0.43 13.97
C CYS A 16 14.51 0.50 15.50
N LEU A 17 13.60 -0.13 16.25
CA LEU A 17 13.53 -0.12 17.73
C LEU A 17 13.47 1.29 18.35
N VAL A 18 13.18 2.31 17.58
CA VAL A 18 13.07 3.68 18.06
C VAL A 18 11.74 3.91 18.79
N ASN A 19 11.77 4.74 19.82
CA ASN A 19 10.55 5.33 20.36
C ASN A 19 10.13 6.50 19.47
N ARG A 20 9.05 6.30 18.70
CA ARG A 20 8.58 7.26 17.70
C ARG A 20 8.01 8.56 18.29
N LYS A 21 7.77 8.63 19.60
CA LYS A 21 7.47 9.87 20.32
C LYS A 21 8.69 10.75 20.52
N LYS A 22 9.91 10.15 20.48
CA LYS A 22 11.17 10.81 20.85
C LYS A 22 12.15 10.92 19.69
N ALA A 23 12.10 10.00 18.71
CA ALA A 23 13.05 9.90 17.62
C ALA A 23 12.42 9.36 16.33
N PHE A 24 13.08 9.60 15.21
CA PHE A 24 12.66 9.09 13.90
C PHE A 24 13.45 7.85 13.51
N GLY A 25 12.74 6.84 13.01
CA GLY A 25 13.36 5.69 12.34
C GLY A 25 13.66 5.98 10.85
N LYS A 26 13.97 4.93 10.10
CA LYS A 26 14.29 5.01 8.66
C LYS A 26 13.18 5.67 7.82
N CYS A 27 11.94 5.49 8.20
CA CYS A 27 10.77 6.09 7.54
C CYS A 27 10.58 7.58 7.83
N LYS A 28 11.24 8.14 8.85
CA LYS A 28 11.09 9.52 9.34
C LYS A 28 9.68 9.86 9.85
N ALA A 29 8.87 8.87 10.22
CA ALA A 29 7.55 9.12 10.81
C ALA A 29 7.62 9.20 12.34
N SER A 30 6.86 10.15 12.91
CA SER A 30 6.57 10.24 14.34
C SER A 30 5.48 9.24 14.76
N ASP A 31 5.01 9.33 15.99
CA ASP A 31 3.84 8.61 16.48
C ASP A 31 2.50 9.21 15.97
N LYS A 32 2.52 10.34 15.28
CA LYS A 32 1.34 11.00 14.72
C LYS A 32 1.08 10.52 13.28
N ILE A 33 -0.20 10.23 12.97
CA ILE A 33 -0.60 9.93 11.60
C ILE A 33 -0.46 11.20 10.76
N ARG A 34 0.14 11.08 9.57
CA ARG A 34 0.18 12.18 8.61
C ARG A 34 -0.47 11.78 7.31
N VAL A 35 -1.43 12.58 6.87
CA VAL A 35 -2.17 12.41 5.61
C VAL A 35 -1.82 13.57 4.68
N SER A 36 -1.41 13.24 3.47
CA SER A 36 -1.14 14.25 2.44
C SER A 36 -2.37 14.60 1.64
N ARG A 37 -3.21 13.60 1.34
CA ARG A 37 -4.43 13.76 0.55
C ARG A 37 -5.43 12.67 0.88
N ALA A 38 -6.70 13.04 0.90
CA ALA A 38 -7.82 12.10 0.92
C ALA A 38 -8.87 12.58 -0.07
N ALA A 39 -9.14 11.79 -1.13
CA ALA A 39 -10.08 12.15 -2.19
C ALA A 39 -10.50 10.93 -3.01
N LEU A 40 -11.55 11.05 -3.81
CA LEU A 40 -11.84 10.09 -4.88
C LEU A 40 -10.71 10.12 -5.91
N HIS A 41 -10.25 8.95 -6.30
CA HIS A 41 -9.23 8.73 -7.32
C HIS A 41 -9.78 7.80 -8.41
N PHE A 42 -9.57 8.16 -9.69
CA PHE A 42 -10.24 7.52 -10.83
C PHE A 42 -9.31 6.71 -11.72
N PHE A 43 -8.01 6.71 -11.43
CA PHE A 43 -6.97 6.16 -12.30
C PHE A 43 -6.15 5.05 -11.63
N GLU A 44 -6.77 4.31 -10.71
CA GLU A 44 -6.26 3.01 -10.25
C GLU A 44 -6.67 1.92 -11.25
N GLU A 45 -6.35 0.66 -10.99
CA GLU A 45 -6.86 -0.46 -11.78
C GLU A 45 -8.39 -0.37 -11.94
N PRO A 46 -8.95 -0.64 -13.12
CA PRO A 46 -10.39 -0.49 -13.37
C PRO A 46 -11.30 -1.25 -12.40
N CYS A 47 -10.81 -2.36 -11.84
CA CYS A 47 -11.54 -3.10 -10.81
C CYS A 47 -11.49 -2.44 -9.43
N ILE A 48 -10.66 -1.43 -9.22
CA ILE A 48 -10.53 -0.67 -7.97
C ILE A 48 -11.28 0.65 -8.05
N SER A 49 -11.00 1.45 -9.08
CA SER A 49 -11.58 2.80 -9.22
C SER A 49 -12.84 2.86 -10.08
N GLY A 50 -13.20 1.76 -10.76
CA GLY A 50 -14.24 1.77 -11.77
C GLY A 50 -13.78 2.45 -13.06
N LYS A 51 -14.70 2.59 -14.00
CA LYS A 51 -14.47 3.33 -15.25
C LYS A 51 -14.89 4.78 -15.05
N TYR A 52 -13.98 5.69 -15.31
CA TYR A 52 -14.28 7.12 -15.36
C TYR A 52 -15.04 7.47 -16.64
N ASP A 53 -16.09 8.27 -16.50
CA ASP A 53 -16.89 8.77 -17.62
C ASP A 53 -16.98 10.30 -17.49
N ASP A 54 -16.30 11.02 -18.36
CA ASP A 54 -16.24 12.49 -18.37
C ASP A 54 -17.58 13.18 -18.63
N LYS A 55 -18.58 12.40 -19.11
CA LYS A 55 -19.94 12.88 -19.36
C LYS A 55 -20.87 12.76 -18.13
N LYS A 56 -20.37 12.19 -17.03
CA LYS A 56 -21.16 12.01 -15.80
C LYS A 56 -20.68 12.93 -14.68
N ASP A 57 -21.61 13.67 -14.09
CA ASP A 57 -21.33 14.55 -12.97
C ASP A 57 -21.01 13.79 -11.66
N ASN A 58 -21.52 12.56 -11.50
CA ASN A 58 -21.38 11.75 -10.31
C ASN A 58 -20.51 10.51 -10.56
N ASN A 59 -19.25 10.71 -10.93
CA ASN A 59 -18.30 9.62 -11.03
C ASN A 59 -17.99 9.05 -9.66
N ARG A 60 -18.08 7.72 -9.55
CA ARG A 60 -17.60 6.98 -8.40
C ARG A 60 -16.14 6.58 -8.65
N GLY A 61 -15.34 6.56 -7.59
CA GLY A 61 -13.91 6.24 -7.68
C GLY A 61 -13.42 5.46 -6.48
N SER A 62 -12.11 5.27 -6.38
CA SER A 62 -11.46 4.75 -5.19
C SER A 62 -11.32 5.87 -4.15
N GLY A 63 -11.78 5.65 -2.92
CA GLY A 63 -11.60 6.57 -1.79
C GLY A 63 -10.17 6.49 -1.27
N THR A 64 -9.25 7.22 -1.92
CA THR A 64 -7.83 7.06 -1.71
C THR A 64 -7.30 8.00 -0.64
N VAL A 65 -6.58 7.43 0.35
CA VAL A 65 -5.91 8.16 1.43
C VAL A 65 -4.41 7.97 1.30
N PHE A 66 -3.68 9.04 0.98
CA PHE A 66 -2.22 9.04 0.85
C PHE A 66 -1.59 9.39 2.19
N PHE A 67 -0.92 8.41 2.80
CA PHE A 67 -0.15 8.63 4.02
C PHE A 67 1.24 9.18 3.69
N SER A 68 1.69 10.12 4.51
CA SER A 68 3.02 10.72 4.37
C SER A 68 4.10 9.80 4.91
N ASN A 69 5.32 9.98 4.38
CA ASN A 69 6.48 9.11 4.63
C ASN A 69 6.31 7.70 4.02
N CYS A 70 7.38 6.92 4.02
CA CYS A 70 7.38 5.55 3.51
C CYS A 70 8.56 4.78 4.11
N ASN A 71 8.41 3.47 4.28
CA ASN A 71 9.49 2.58 4.69
C ASN A 71 10.50 2.28 3.57
N LEU A 72 10.21 2.62 2.31
CA LEU A 72 11.16 2.58 1.20
C LEU A 72 11.61 3.99 0.78
N LYS A 73 12.76 4.06 0.11
CA LYS A 73 13.32 5.30 -0.45
C LYS A 73 13.58 5.15 -1.96
N CYS A 74 12.51 4.79 -2.69
CA CYS A 74 12.57 4.58 -4.14
C CYS A 74 12.98 5.85 -4.87
N VAL A 75 14.04 5.77 -5.68
CA VAL A 75 14.59 6.93 -6.41
C VAL A 75 13.65 7.47 -7.49
N PHE A 76 12.74 6.61 -7.99
CA PHE A 76 11.72 6.93 -9.01
C PHE A 76 10.33 7.14 -8.43
N CYS A 77 10.20 7.44 -7.14
CA CYS A 77 8.88 7.59 -6.52
C CYS A 77 8.12 8.78 -7.11
N GLN A 78 6.96 8.52 -7.72
CA GLN A 78 6.08 9.57 -8.24
C GLN A 78 5.52 10.46 -7.12
N ASN A 79 5.33 9.87 -5.93
CA ASN A 79 4.88 10.55 -4.73
C ASN A 79 6.06 11.04 -3.86
N TYR A 80 7.16 11.55 -4.48
CA TYR A 80 8.40 11.87 -3.77
C TYR A 80 8.19 12.86 -2.61
N LYS A 81 7.45 13.94 -2.83
CA LYS A 81 7.15 14.94 -1.78
C LYS A 81 6.43 14.31 -0.59
N ILE A 82 5.51 13.38 -0.84
CA ILE A 82 4.75 12.69 0.20
C ILE A 82 5.65 11.67 0.93
N SER A 83 6.32 10.80 0.18
CA SER A 83 7.03 9.64 0.71
C SER A 83 8.41 9.94 1.29
N HIS A 84 9.13 10.94 0.74
CA HIS A 84 10.49 11.29 1.13
C HIS A 84 10.56 12.54 2.00
N GLU A 85 9.77 13.58 1.65
CA GLU A 85 9.77 14.87 2.33
C GLU A 85 8.73 14.95 3.44
N GLY A 86 7.79 13.97 3.49
CA GLY A 86 6.77 13.89 4.54
C GLY A 86 5.69 14.97 4.43
N TYR A 87 5.45 15.50 3.21
CA TYR A 87 4.40 16.49 2.98
C TYR A 87 3.02 15.95 3.39
N GLY A 88 2.31 16.69 4.22
CA GLY A 88 0.97 16.34 4.72
C GLY A 88 0.70 16.97 6.07
N VAL A 89 -0.50 16.75 6.59
CA VAL A 89 -0.97 17.26 7.89
C VAL A 89 -1.15 16.11 8.88
N GLU A 90 -1.00 16.42 10.16
CA GLU A 90 -1.28 15.46 11.23
C GLU A 90 -2.79 15.34 11.41
N VAL A 91 -3.26 14.11 11.61
CA VAL A 91 -4.66 13.80 11.87
C VAL A 91 -4.78 12.88 13.07
N SER A 92 -5.86 13.01 13.83
CA SER A 92 -6.19 12.06 14.90
C SER A 92 -6.77 10.76 14.34
N ILE A 93 -6.93 9.75 15.19
CA ILE A 93 -7.60 8.50 14.84
C ILE A 93 -9.06 8.77 14.49
N GLU A 94 -9.71 9.64 15.26
CA GLU A 94 -11.10 10.07 15.07
C GLU A 94 -11.28 10.81 13.74
N ASP A 95 -10.36 11.73 13.40
CA ASP A 95 -10.44 12.45 12.14
C ASP A 95 -10.19 11.51 10.94
N LEU A 96 -9.28 10.55 11.08
CA LEU A 96 -9.06 9.53 10.05
C LEU A 96 -10.31 8.66 9.84
N SER A 97 -11.01 8.29 10.91
CA SER A 97 -12.30 7.58 10.85
C SER A 97 -13.35 8.39 10.09
N LYS A 98 -13.48 9.70 10.39
CA LYS A 98 -14.39 10.59 9.67
C LYS A 98 -14.03 10.76 8.20
N ILE A 99 -12.74 10.78 7.86
CA ILE A 99 -12.26 10.81 6.47
C ILE A 99 -12.76 9.57 5.72
N PHE A 100 -12.68 8.37 6.31
CA PHE A 100 -13.18 7.14 5.68
C PHE A 100 -14.68 7.19 5.41
N LEU A 101 -15.46 7.62 6.40
CA LEU A 101 -16.90 7.77 6.26
C LEU A 101 -17.26 8.81 5.18
N LYS A 102 -16.57 9.96 5.17
CA LYS A 102 -16.80 10.99 4.16
C LYS A 102 -16.48 10.52 2.74
N LEU A 103 -15.44 9.72 2.55
CA LEU A 103 -15.15 9.12 1.26
C LEU A 103 -16.25 8.14 0.83
N GLN A 104 -16.79 7.34 1.75
CA GLN A 104 -17.93 6.47 1.48
C GLN A 104 -19.18 7.28 1.10
N GLU A 105 -19.53 8.32 1.83
CA GLU A 105 -20.64 9.23 1.52
C GLU A 105 -20.50 9.87 0.14
N ASN A 106 -19.27 10.21 -0.26
CA ASN A 106 -18.96 10.76 -1.58
C ASN A 106 -19.00 9.70 -2.71
N GLY A 107 -19.43 8.47 -2.40
CA GLY A 107 -19.62 7.41 -3.39
C GLY A 107 -18.38 6.58 -3.71
N ALA A 108 -17.37 6.56 -2.85
CA ALA A 108 -16.21 5.68 -3.03
C ALA A 108 -16.61 4.21 -3.12
N TYR A 109 -15.94 3.44 -4.00
CA TYR A 109 -16.11 1.98 -4.08
C TYR A 109 -15.40 1.24 -2.93
N ASN A 110 -14.36 1.84 -2.38
CA ASN A 110 -13.49 1.29 -1.34
C ASN A 110 -12.75 2.41 -0.61
N ILE A 111 -12.07 2.08 0.50
CA ILE A 111 -11.06 2.93 1.12
C ILE A 111 -9.69 2.38 0.75
N ASN A 112 -8.95 3.09 -0.08
CA ASN A 112 -7.62 2.70 -0.58
C ASN A 112 -6.52 3.41 0.24
N LEU A 113 -5.86 2.66 1.10
CA LEU A 113 -4.83 3.14 2.01
C LEU A 113 -3.46 3.06 1.35
N VAL A 114 -2.92 4.19 0.88
CA VAL A 114 -1.63 4.24 0.16
C VAL A 114 -0.48 4.45 1.13
N SER A 115 0.47 3.49 1.16
CA SER A 115 1.62 3.44 2.07
C SER A 115 1.25 3.42 3.57
N PRO A 116 0.34 2.56 4.01
CA PRO A 116 -0.23 2.56 5.35
C PRO A 116 0.70 1.95 6.41
N THR A 117 1.72 1.18 6.02
CA THR A 117 2.58 0.33 6.85
C THR A 117 3.02 0.96 8.16
N ILE A 118 3.50 2.19 8.08
CA ILE A 118 4.13 2.87 9.21
C ILE A 118 3.13 3.48 10.20
N TYR A 119 1.84 3.56 9.85
CA TYR A 119 0.74 4.06 10.69
C TYR A 119 -0.31 2.98 11.00
N TRP A 120 0.00 1.77 10.67
CA TRP A 120 -0.93 0.65 10.69
C TRP A 120 -1.66 0.47 12.02
N LEU A 121 -0.98 0.66 13.19
CA LEU A 121 -1.61 0.53 14.50
C LEU A 121 -2.76 1.53 14.69
N GLN A 122 -2.52 2.78 14.29
CA GLN A 122 -3.52 3.84 14.40
C GLN A 122 -4.61 3.70 13.34
N ILE A 123 -4.25 3.27 12.12
CA ILE A 123 -5.22 3.01 11.03
C ILE A 123 -6.21 1.91 11.45
N LYS A 124 -5.72 0.86 12.10
CA LYS A 124 -6.58 -0.21 12.63
C LYS A 124 -7.66 0.32 13.58
N GLU A 125 -7.28 1.22 14.48
CA GLU A 125 -8.24 1.84 15.41
C GLU A 125 -9.22 2.75 14.67
N ALA A 126 -8.75 3.53 13.68
CA ALA A 126 -9.64 4.35 12.84
C ALA A 126 -10.64 3.50 12.05
N ILE A 127 -10.22 2.35 11.50
CA ILE A 127 -11.12 1.39 10.83
C ILE A 127 -12.17 0.86 11.79
N LYS A 128 -11.79 0.50 13.03
CA LYS A 128 -12.75 0.02 14.05
C LYS A 128 -13.80 1.08 14.37
N LEU A 129 -13.38 2.33 14.54
CA LEU A 129 -14.30 3.44 14.79
C LEU A 129 -15.24 3.65 13.61
N ALA A 130 -14.70 3.76 12.39
CA ALA A 130 -15.49 3.96 11.19
C ALA A 130 -16.51 2.82 10.95
N LYS A 131 -16.10 1.54 11.18
CA LYS A 131 -17.03 0.40 11.07
C LYS A 131 -18.17 0.47 12.08
N LYS A 132 -17.94 0.96 13.31
CA LYS A 132 -19.01 1.19 14.30
C LYS A 132 -19.98 2.27 13.85
N GLU A 133 -19.53 3.24 13.06
CA GLU A 133 -20.32 4.36 12.52
C GLU A 133 -20.88 4.08 11.11
N GLY A 134 -20.78 2.84 10.61
CA GLY A 134 -21.42 2.41 9.37
C GLY A 134 -20.51 2.36 8.13
N LEU A 135 -19.19 2.33 8.28
CA LEU A 135 -18.30 2.04 7.15
C LEU A 135 -18.51 0.61 6.67
N ALA A 136 -18.99 0.46 5.42
CA ALA A 136 -19.39 -0.82 4.83
C ALA A 136 -18.62 -1.17 3.55
N ILE A 137 -17.88 -0.23 2.95
CA ILE A 137 -17.09 -0.47 1.73
C ILE A 137 -15.75 -1.13 2.04
N PRO A 138 -15.18 -1.91 1.09
CA PRO A 138 -13.94 -2.63 1.30
C PRO A 138 -12.75 -1.74 1.67
N ILE A 139 -11.85 -2.27 2.49
CA ILE A 139 -10.56 -1.65 2.83
C ILE A 139 -9.47 -2.26 1.95
N ILE A 140 -8.77 -1.44 1.18
CA ILE A 140 -7.63 -1.81 0.34
C ILE A 140 -6.33 -1.37 1.03
N TYR A 141 -5.42 -2.32 1.24
CA TYR A 141 -4.07 -2.08 1.76
C TYR A 141 -3.08 -2.00 0.61
N ASN A 142 -2.79 -0.77 0.15
CA ASN A 142 -1.93 -0.46 -1.00
C ASN A 142 -0.50 -0.18 -0.51
N THR A 143 0.38 -1.14 -0.70
CA THR A 143 1.71 -1.16 -0.08
C THR A 143 2.82 -1.39 -1.09
N SER A 144 4.03 -0.98 -0.71
CA SER A 144 5.25 -1.27 -1.46
C SER A 144 5.66 -2.76 -1.47
N GLY A 145 4.95 -3.62 -0.74
CA GLY A 145 5.29 -5.02 -0.52
C GLY A 145 6.39 -5.26 0.52
N TYR A 146 7.12 -4.24 0.94
CA TYR A 146 8.19 -4.36 1.93
C TYR A 146 7.61 -4.36 3.35
N GLU A 147 7.09 -5.52 3.77
CA GLU A 147 6.33 -5.71 5.00
C GLU A 147 6.91 -6.86 5.84
N ASN A 148 6.74 -6.78 7.16
CA ASN A 148 6.93 -7.95 8.00
C ASN A 148 5.73 -8.89 7.86
N LYS A 149 5.97 -10.20 7.85
CA LYS A 149 4.91 -11.21 7.86
C LYS A 149 3.97 -11.04 9.05
N GLU A 150 4.51 -10.78 10.23
CA GLU A 150 3.77 -10.58 11.47
C GLU A 150 2.87 -9.34 11.41
N THR A 151 3.33 -8.28 10.74
CA THR A 151 2.51 -7.10 10.49
C THR A 151 1.29 -7.46 9.65
N ILE A 152 1.48 -8.22 8.56
CA ILE A 152 0.36 -8.69 7.73
C ILE A 152 -0.56 -9.62 8.52
N GLU A 153 -0.03 -10.53 9.33
CA GLU A 153 -0.85 -11.38 10.21
C GLU A 153 -1.77 -10.58 11.11
N SER A 154 -1.28 -9.45 11.64
CA SER A 154 -2.08 -8.58 12.52
C SER A 154 -3.16 -7.77 11.81
N LEU A 155 -3.17 -7.76 10.45
CA LEU A 155 -4.17 -7.12 9.58
C LEU A 155 -5.39 -8.00 9.32
N ASP A 156 -5.36 -9.27 9.70
CA ASP A 156 -6.45 -10.20 9.42
C ASP A 156 -7.80 -9.70 9.99
N GLY A 157 -8.84 -9.76 9.16
CA GLY A 157 -10.17 -9.24 9.48
C GLY A 157 -10.34 -7.72 9.34
N TYR A 158 -9.28 -6.96 9.04
CA TYR A 158 -9.33 -5.50 8.82
C TYR A 158 -9.22 -5.11 7.37
N VAL A 159 -8.51 -5.89 6.56
CA VAL A 159 -8.23 -5.63 5.15
C VAL A 159 -8.99 -6.62 4.29
N ASP A 160 -9.70 -6.12 3.30
CA ASP A 160 -10.48 -6.91 2.35
C ASP A 160 -9.68 -7.18 1.07
N VAL A 161 -8.87 -6.21 0.64
CA VAL A 161 -8.07 -6.30 -0.58
C VAL A 161 -6.62 -5.90 -0.28
N TYR A 162 -5.67 -6.76 -0.65
CA TYR A 162 -4.27 -6.40 -0.67
C TYR A 162 -3.83 -6.00 -2.07
N LEU A 163 -3.10 -4.88 -2.15
CA LEU A 163 -2.56 -4.31 -3.39
C LEU A 163 -1.06 -4.05 -3.23
N PRO A 164 -0.23 -5.11 -3.06
CA PRO A 164 1.21 -4.94 -2.94
C PRO A 164 1.88 -4.71 -4.29
N ASP A 165 2.88 -3.83 -4.31
CA ASP A 165 3.89 -3.86 -5.36
C ASP A 165 4.87 -5.02 -5.12
N PHE A 166 5.17 -5.83 -6.13
CA PHE A 166 6.28 -6.78 -6.10
C PHE A 166 7.38 -6.26 -7.03
N LYS A 167 8.25 -5.38 -6.47
CA LYS A 167 9.13 -4.52 -7.28
C LYS A 167 10.36 -5.23 -7.82
N TYR A 168 11.03 -6.07 -6.99
CA TYR A 168 12.34 -6.61 -7.27
C TYR A 168 12.44 -8.08 -6.88
N PHE A 169 13.21 -8.83 -7.67
CA PHE A 169 13.68 -10.17 -7.30
C PHE A 169 15.13 -10.12 -6.78
N ASP A 170 15.92 -9.22 -7.32
CA ASP A 170 17.36 -9.10 -7.08
C ASP A 170 17.68 -8.04 -6.02
N SER A 171 18.51 -8.40 -5.04
CA SER A 171 18.88 -7.55 -3.91
C SER A 171 19.68 -6.32 -4.33
N GLU A 172 20.57 -6.44 -5.33
CA GLU A 172 21.38 -5.30 -5.79
C GLU A 172 20.51 -4.25 -6.49
N VAL A 173 19.50 -4.71 -7.27
CA VAL A 173 18.54 -3.82 -7.91
C VAL A 173 17.68 -3.12 -6.86
N ALA A 174 17.22 -3.85 -5.83
CA ALA A 174 16.47 -3.27 -4.72
C ALA A 174 17.29 -2.26 -3.93
N LYS A 175 18.54 -2.56 -3.63
CA LYS A 175 19.49 -1.67 -2.96
C LYS A 175 19.77 -0.42 -3.79
N LYS A 176 20.02 -0.58 -5.10
CA LYS A 176 20.26 0.54 -6.01
C LYS A 176 19.08 1.49 -6.05
N TYR A 177 17.86 0.99 -6.24
CA TYR A 177 16.70 1.82 -6.56
C TYR A 177 15.75 2.10 -5.38
N SER A 178 15.73 1.28 -4.32
CA SER A 178 14.84 1.48 -3.15
C SER A 178 15.56 1.51 -1.81
N LYS A 179 16.90 1.41 -1.81
CA LYS A 179 17.78 1.54 -0.62
C LYS A 179 17.57 0.44 0.44
N VAL A 180 17.19 -0.75 0.00
CA VAL A 180 17.08 -1.97 0.82
C VAL A 180 17.60 -3.17 0.03
N ASP A 181 18.32 -4.05 0.68
CA ASP A 181 18.98 -5.22 0.06
C ASP A 181 18.25 -6.55 0.31
N ASN A 182 17.24 -6.56 1.15
CA ASN A 182 16.44 -7.74 1.52
C ASN A 182 14.97 -7.64 1.07
N TYR A 183 14.69 -6.86 0.02
CA TYR A 183 13.33 -6.61 -0.45
C TYR A 183 12.59 -7.89 -0.81
N PHE A 184 13.20 -8.75 -1.63
CA PHE A 184 12.56 -9.97 -2.12
C PHE A 184 12.17 -10.91 -0.97
N GLU A 185 13.03 -11.08 0.00
CA GLU A 185 12.80 -11.94 1.16
C GLU A 185 11.51 -11.53 1.90
N TYR A 186 11.39 -10.25 2.24
CA TYR A 186 10.23 -9.75 2.96
C TYR A 186 8.98 -9.66 2.09
N ALA A 187 9.11 -9.18 0.86
CA ALA A 187 7.97 -9.05 -0.06
C ALA A 187 7.36 -10.41 -0.41
N SER A 188 8.18 -11.43 -0.67
CA SER A 188 7.69 -12.76 -1.00
C SER A 188 6.93 -13.41 0.16
N GLN A 189 7.42 -13.27 1.40
CA GLN A 189 6.76 -13.79 2.59
C GLN A 189 5.46 -13.05 2.91
N SER A 190 5.48 -11.71 2.84
CA SER A 190 4.30 -10.90 3.12
C SER A 190 3.20 -11.10 2.07
N ILE A 191 3.55 -11.20 0.79
CA ILE A 191 2.59 -11.46 -0.30
C ILE A 191 1.93 -12.84 -0.14
N LYS A 192 2.69 -13.88 0.22
CA LYS A 192 2.11 -15.19 0.56
C LYS A 192 1.10 -15.07 1.70
N LYS A 193 1.46 -14.36 2.77
CA LYS A 193 0.56 -14.16 3.92
C LYS A 193 -0.68 -13.36 3.54
N MET A 194 -0.55 -12.34 2.70
CA MET A 194 -1.69 -11.59 2.15
C MET A 194 -2.64 -12.52 1.38
N TYR A 195 -2.08 -13.39 0.52
CA TYR A 195 -2.87 -14.35 -0.24
C TYR A 195 -3.58 -15.38 0.64
N GLU A 196 -2.91 -15.89 1.69
CA GLU A 196 -3.52 -16.80 2.66
C GLU A 196 -4.75 -16.18 3.36
N GLN A 197 -4.74 -14.88 3.62
CA GLN A 197 -5.84 -14.18 4.31
C GLN A 197 -7.04 -13.89 3.40
N VAL A 198 -6.80 -13.43 2.17
CA VAL A 198 -7.87 -12.92 1.32
C VAL A 198 -8.17 -13.78 0.08
N GLY A 199 -7.24 -14.62 -0.32
CA GLY A 199 -7.39 -15.53 -1.47
C GLY A 199 -7.43 -14.85 -2.82
N ASN A 200 -8.09 -15.53 -3.77
CA ASN A 200 -8.29 -15.02 -5.14
C ASN A 200 -9.24 -13.83 -5.15
N PRO A 201 -9.12 -12.93 -6.15
CA PRO A 201 -10.02 -11.78 -6.29
C PRO A 201 -11.49 -12.19 -6.47
N ILE A 202 -12.36 -11.53 -5.73
CA ILE A 202 -13.82 -11.63 -5.81
C ILE A 202 -14.33 -10.26 -6.23
N PHE A 203 -15.16 -10.23 -7.27
CA PHE A 203 -15.72 -9.01 -7.86
C PHE A 203 -17.24 -8.97 -7.69
N ASP A 204 -17.80 -7.76 -7.66
CA ASP A 204 -19.23 -7.58 -7.81
C ASP A 204 -19.69 -7.67 -9.28
N ASN A 205 -20.99 -7.55 -9.51
CA ASN A 205 -21.58 -7.61 -10.86
C ASN A 205 -21.11 -6.49 -11.80
N ASN A 206 -20.50 -5.43 -11.27
CA ASN A 206 -19.93 -4.32 -12.04
C ASN A 206 -18.44 -4.48 -12.28
N GLY A 207 -17.84 -5.61 -11.84
CA GLY A 207 -16.41 -5.87 -11.95
C GLY A 207 -15.54 -5.13 -10.92
N ILE A 208 -16.15 -4.57 -9.86
CA ILE A 208 -15.42 -3.92 -8.77
C ILE A 208 -15.01 -4.95 -7.73
N ILE A 209 -13.74 -4.92 -7.35
CA ILE A 209 -13.19 -5.88 -6.39
C ILE A 209 -13.78 -5.67 -4.98
N LYS A 210 -14.13 -6.77 -4.34
CA LYS A 210 -14.64 -6.80 -2.96
C LYS A 210 -13.68 -7.47 -1.99
N ARG A 211 -12.90 -8.43 -2.45
CA ARG A 211 -11.94 -9.18 -1.64
C ARG A 211 -10.84 -9.75 -2.54
N GLY A 212 -9.63 -9.93 -2.03
CA GLY A 212 -8.60 -10.69 -2.71
C GLY A 212 -7.27 -9.97 -2.84
N LEU A 213 -6.34 -10.61 -3.56
CA LEU A 213 -4.99 -10.12 -3.80
C LEU A 213 -4.84 -9.67 -5.26
N ILE A 214 -4.36 -8.43 -5.47
CA ILE A 214 -3.87 -7.93 -6.76
C ILE A 214 -2.41 -7.53 -6.59
N ILE A 215 -1.50 -8.16 -7.32
CA ILE A 215 -0.07 -7.84 -7.26
C ILE A 215 0.26 -6.85 -8.37
N ARG A 216 0.91 -5.75 -8.04
CA ARG A 216 1.42 -4.79 -9.03
C ARG A 216 2.90 -5.01 -9.28
N HIS A 217 3.30 -4.95 -10.54
CA HIS A 217 4.70 -4.99 -10.94
C HIS A 217 5.01 -3.93 -11.98
N LEU A 218 5.89 -2.97 -11.63
CA LEU A 218 6.39 -1.97 -12.55
C LEU A 218 7.64 -2.49 -13.27
N ILE A 219 7.56 -2.56 -14.59
CA ILE A 219 8.72 -2.89 -15.44
C ILE A 219 9.67 -1.69 -15.44
N LEU A 220 10.86 -1.88 -14.88
CA LEU A 220 11.89 -0.86 -14.89
C LEU A 220 12.72 -0.96 -16.19
N PRO A 221 13.22 0.16 -16.74
CA PRO A 221 14.10 0.17 -17.88
C PRO A 221 15.30 -0.76 -17.68
N ASN A 222 15.66 -1.52 -18.72
CA ASN A 222 16.79 -2.47 -18.72
C ASN A 222 16.69 -3.61 -17.67
N ASN A 223 15.49 -3.87 -17.10
CA ASN A 223 15.29 -4.86 -16.04
C ASN A 223 14.25 -5.95 -16.38
N ILE A 224 14.07 -6.31 -17.67
CA ILE A 224 13.10 -7.34 -18.10
C ILE A 224 13.39 -8.70 -17.46
N ALA A 225 14.66 -9.04 -17.25
CA ALA A 225 15.04 -10.29 -16.60
C ALA A 225 14.48 -10.39 -15.16
N GLN A 226 14.45 -9.29 -14.42
CA GLN A 226 13.84 -9.19 -13.10
C GLN A 226 12.33 -9.43 -13.16
N THR A 227 11.66 -8.80 -14.13
CA THR A 227 10.23 -8.98 -14.37
C THR A 227 9.88 -10.45 -14.57
N ARG A 228 10.63 -11.16 -15.41
CA ARG A 228 10.42 -12.60 -15.65
C ARG A 228 10.54 -13.41 -14.36
N LYS A 229 11.57 -13.15 -13.54
CA LYS A 229 11.78 -13.84 -12.25
C LYS A 229 10.63 -13.59 -11.28
N VAL A 230 10.15 -12.33 -11.18
CA VAL A 230 9.00 -11.97 -10.34
C VAL A 230 7.74 -12.72 -10.79
N LEU A 231 7.44 -12.70 -12.10
CA LEU A 231 6.25 -13.38 -12.64
C LEU A 231 6.32 -14.90 -12.50
N SER A 232 7.50 -15.53 -12.71
CA SER A 232 7.70 -16.95 -12.44
C SER A 232 7.43 -17.28 -10.99
N TRP A 233 8.00 -16.49 -10.06
CA TRP A 233 7.76 -16.69 -8.63
C TRP A 233 6.27 -16.61 -8.26
N ILE A 234 5.54 -15.61 -8.79
CA ILE A 234 4.09 -15.47 -8.56
C ILE A 234 3.36 -16.74 -9.02
N LYS A 235 3.63 -17.20 -10.26
CA LYS A 235 3.03 -18.40 -10.83
C LYS A 235 3.31 -19.63 -9.97
N ASP A 236 4.58 -19.84 -9.59
CA ASP A 236 5.03 -21.04 -8.91
C ASP A 236 4.56 -21.12 -7.43
N ASN A 237 4.31 -19.97 -6.79
CA ASN A 237 3.96 -19.89 -5.37
C ASN A 237 2.50 -19.56 -5.10
N LEU A 238 1.81 -18.86 -6.01
CA LEU A 238 0.42 -18.41 -5.82
C LEU A 238 -0.55 -18.95 -6.88
N GLY A 239 -0.01 -19.58 -7.92
CA GLY A 239 -0.80 -20.18 -9.00
C GLY A 239 -1.32 -19.19 -10.04
N ASN A 240 -2.27 -19.66 -10.89
CA ASN A 240 -2.69 -18.94 -12.08
C ASN A 240 -3.95 -18.08 -11.89
N LYS A 241 -4.51 -18.04 -10.67
CA LYS A 241 -5.76 -17.32 -10.39
C LYS A 241 -5.53 -15.96 -9.72
N VAL A 242 -4.27 -15.63 -9.39
CA VAL A 242 -3.90 -14.32 -8.82
C VAL A 242 -3.91 -13.27 -9.92
N TYR A 243 -4.50 -12.12 -9.63
CA TYR A 243 -4.45 -10.97 -10.54
C TYR A 243 -3.10 -10.25 -10.43
N VAL A 244 -2.51 -9.98 -11.60
CA VAL A 244 -1.25 -9.23 -11.70
C VAL A 244 -1.45 -8.03 -12.61
N SER A 245 -1.25 -6.84 -12.06
CA SER A 245 -1.19 -5.59 -12.81
C SER A 245 0.26 -5.33 -13.25
N ILE A 246 0.55 -5.58 -14.53
CA ILE A 246 1.87 -5.32 -15.11
C ILE A 246 1.87 -3.91 -15.67
N MET A 247 2.70 -3.03 -15.09
CA MET A 247 2.78 -1.62 -15.44
C MET A 247 4.03 -1.36 -16.29
N ALA A 248 3.83 -0.90 -17.53
CA ALA A 248 4.92 -0.52 -18.45
C ALA A 248 5.17 1.00 -18.48
N GLN A 249 4.34 1.80 -17.80
CA GLN A 249 4.38 3.25 -17.79
C GLN A 249 5.40 3.81 -16.79
N TYR A 250 6.67 3.40 -16.91
CA TYR A 250 7.73 4.00 -16.11
C TYR A 250 7.88 5.48 -16.44
N PHE A 251 7.93 6.30 -15.39
CA PHE A 251 8.25 7.72 -15.48
C PHE A 251 9.43 8.06 -14.54
N PRO A 252 10.46 8.76 -15.01
CA PRO A 252 11.63 9.10 -14.21
C PRO A 252 11.35 10.25 -13.21
N ALA A 253 10.50 9.96 -12.21
CA ALA A 253 10.16 10.89 -11.13
C ALA A 253 11.22 10.95 -10.03
N GLY A 254 11.03 11.82 -9.06
CA GLY A 254 11.90 11.97 -7.91
C GLY A 254 13.34 12.31 -8.31
N CYS A 255 14.28 11.49 -7.85
CA CYS A 255 15.70 11.64 -8.22
C CYS A 255 16.18 10.59 -9.24
N ALA A 256 15.27 9.94 -9.98
CA ALA A 256 15.59 8.86 -10.93
C ALA A 256 16.61 9.27 -12.01
N LYS A 257 16.59 10.51 -12.48
CA LYS A 257 17.54 11.04 -13.48
C LYS A 257 19.03 10.94 -13.05
N ARG A 258 19.30 10.77 -11.75
CA ARG A 258 20.66 10.57 -11.22
C ARG A 258 21.12 9.11 -11.24
N TYR A 259 20.24 8.18 -11.67
CA TYR A 259 20.45 6.74 -11.64
C TYR A 259 20.31 6.09 -13.04
N SER A 260 20.15 6.91 -14.07
CA SER A 260 20.11 6.49 -15.49
C SER A 260 21.49 6.15 -16.00
#